data_8e2fef466292c19bd26d852fe330c1ab
#
_entry.id   8e2fef466292c19bd26d852fe330c1ab
#
_cell.length_a   1.000
_cell.length_b   1.000
_cell.length_c   1.000
_cell.angle_alpha   90.00
_cell.angle_beta   90.00
_cell.angle_gamma   90.00
#
_symmetry.space_group_name_H-M   'P 1'
#
loop_
_entity.id
_entity.type
_entity.pdbx_description
1 polymer ?
#
loop_
_entity_poly.entity_id
_entity_poly.type
_entity_poly.pdbx_seq_one_letter_code
_entity_poly.pdbx_strand_id
1 'polypeptide(L)'
;MQFFKNILQNEELRVQLACIVISGAALLASMLDIRPLPFDLAWLAVILCGVPIVWGALKGLITEFDIKADVLVSIALIASLTIGEDFAAGEIAFIMQLGSLLEEATVARARAGIEKLVRLSPRTARRIVDGKEEIIRAEDVRKGDILCVLPGETIPADGVITMGETSVNQAVMTGEPLPVDKTAGDEVASGTVNQFGSFEMRALKVGEDSSIQRMIRLVQSADAGKAKIVCLADRWATWIVVMALTTAVVTGYITGEVIRAVTVLVVFCPCALVLATPTAVMAAIGNAARHGFLVREGDAL
;
A
#
# COMPACT_ATOMS: atom_id res chain seq x y z
N MET A 1 -7.10 15.96 8.87
CA MET A 1 -6.68 16.96 7.89
C MET A 1 -5.58 16.47 6.94
N GLN A 2 -4.53 15.79 7.41
CA GLN A 2 -3.49 15.15 6.55
C GLN A 2 -4.02 14.02 5.66
N PHE A 3 -5.02 13.26 6.10
CA PHE A 3 -5.67 12.19 5.34
C PHE A 3 -6.28 12.71 4.02
N PHE A 4 -7.06 13.78 4.09
CA PHE A 4 -7.64 14.42 2.91
C PHE A 4 -6.58 15.02 1.97
N LYS A 5 -5.46 15.52 2.50
CA LYS A 5 -4.37 16.07 1.68
C LYS A 5 -3.67 15.00 0.84
N ASN A 6 -3.48 13.78 1.37
CA ASN A 6 -2.87 12.67 0.64
C ASN A 6 -3.79 12.11 -0.45
N ILE A 7 -5.10 12.02 -0.18
CA ILE A 7 -6.10 11.61 -1.19
C ILE A 7 -6.14 12.63 -2.34
N LEU A 8 -6.03 13.92 -2.04
CA LEU A 8 -6.05 14.99 -3.03
C LEU A 8 -4.78 15.05 -3.91
N GLN A 9 -3.68 14.44 -3.51
CA GLN A 9 -2.43 14.38 -4.28
C GLN A 9 -2.38 13.23 -5.30
N ASN A 10 -3.21 12.20 -5.14
CA ASN A 10 -3.26 11.06 -6.04
C ASN A 10 -4.47 11.19 -6.98
N GLU A 11 -4.24 11.31 -8.29
CA GLU A 11 -5.32 11.53 -9.28
C GLU A 11 -6.36 10.40 -9.25
N GLU A 12 -5.93 9.14 -9.12
CA GLU A 12 -6.82 7.98 -9.07
C GLU A 12 -7.75 8.03 -7.85
N LEU A 13 -7.20 8.30 -6.66
CA LEU A 13 -7.98 8.42 -5.41
C LEU A 13 -8.95 9.61 -5.44
N ARG A 14 -8.62 10.69 -6.15
CA ARG A 14 -9.53 11.84 -6.33
C ARG A 14 -10.74 11.49 -7.18
N VAL A 15 -10.52 10.75 -8.27
CA VAL A 15 -11.61 10.31 -9.15
C VAL A 15 -12.53 9.36 -8.40
N GLN A 16 -11.99 8.37 -7.69
CA GLN A 16 -12.76 7.45 -6.86
C GLN A 16 -13.58 8.19 -5.78
N LEU A 17 -12.97 9.14 -5.07
CA LEU A 17 -13.66 9.96 -4.07
C LEU A 17 -14.82 10.76 -4.71
N ALA A 18 -14.59 11.36 -5.87
CA ALA A 18 -15.62 12.08 -6.59
C ALA A 18 -16.79 11.17 -7.00
N CYS A 19 -16.50 9.98 -7.53
CA CYS A 19 -17.51 8.98 -7.86
C CYS A 19 -18.32 8.56 -6.64
N ILE A 20 -17.67 8.32 -5.50
CA ILE A 20 -18.33 7.95 -4.24
C ILE A 20 -19.24 9.08 -3.74
N VAL A 21 -18.77 10.34 -3.74
CA VAL A 21 -19.56 11.47 -3.29
C VAL A 21 -20.80 11.67 -4.17
N ILE A 22 -20.64 11.58 -5.49
CA ILE A 22 -21.76 11.69 -6.45
C ILE A 22 -22.75 10.54 -6.25
N SER A 23 -22.25 9.31 -6.10
CA SER A 23 -23.07 8.11 -5.87
C SER A 23 -23.85 8.19 -4.56
N GLY A 24 -23.20 8.64 -3.49
CA GLY A 24 -23.85 8.84 -2.19
C GLY A 24 -24.95 9.90 -2.24
N ALA A 25 -24.71 11.03 -2.93
CA ALA A 25 -25.73 12.06 -3.13
C ALA A 25 -26.90 11.54 -3.98
N ALA A 26 -26.62 10.74 -5.01
CA ALA A 26 -27.63 10.12 -5.86
C ALA A 26 -28.51 9.11 -5.09
N LEU A 27 -27.90 8.28 -4.23
CA LEU A 27 -28.61 7.34 -3.36
C LEU A 27 -29.49 8.07 -2.32
N LEU A 28 -28.98 9.15 -1.71
CA LEU A 28 -29.77 9.96 -0.80
C LEU A 28 -30.97 10.61 -1.50
N ALA A 29 -30.79 11.09 -2.73
CA ALA A 29 -31.87 11.65 -3.53
C ALA A 29 -32.90 10.58 -3.93
N SER A 30 -32.45 9.38 -4.30
CA SER A 30 -33.32 8.23 -4.56
C SER A 30 -34.11 7.82 -3.32
N MET A 31 -33.47 7.76 -2.15
CA MET A 31 -34.13 7.47 -0.87
C MET A 31 -35.20 8.50 -0.49
N LEU A 32 -35.02 9.77 -0.87
CA LEU A 32 -35.99 10.87 -0.67
C LEU A 32 -37.06 10.94 -1.75
N ASP A 33 -37.12 9.96 -2.66
CA ASP A 33 -38.05 9.88 -3.81
C ASP A 33 -37.98 11.12 -4.74
N ILE A 34 -36.81 11.78 -4.77
CA ILE A 34 -36.52 12.90 -5.66
C ILE A 34 -36.24 12.33 -7.05
N ARG A 35 -37.22 12.33 -7.95
CA ARG A 35 -37.11 11.79 -9.32
C ARG A 35 -37.09 12.90 -10.37
N PRO A 36 -35.96 13.60 -10.57
CA PRO A 36 -35.86 14.61 -11.62
C PRO A 36 -35.76 13.99 -13.03
N LEU A 37 -35.52 12.69 -13.13
CA LEU A 37 -35.29 11.91 -14.36
C LEU A 37 -36.32 10.77 -14.45
N PRO A 38 -36.58 10.22 -15.64
CA PRO A 38 -37.48 9.09 -15.83
C PRO A 38 -36.95 7.75 -15.30
N PHE A 39 -35.73 7.73 -14.78
CA PHE A 39 -35.11 6.57 -14.16
C PHE A 39 -34.64 6.90 -12.73
N ASP A 40 -34.47 5.88 -11.91
CA ASP A 40 -34.02 6.03 -10.52
C ASP A 40 -32.57 6.56 -10.49
N LEU A 41 -32.30 7.53 -9.61
CA LEU A 41 -30.96 8.09 -9.42
C LEU A 41 -29.97 7.06 -8.87
N ALA A 42 -30.42 5.95 -8.27
CA ALA A 42 -29.59 4.84 -7.85
C ALA A 42 -28.77 4.26 -9.00
N TRP A 43 -29.23 4.36 -10.26
CA TRP A 43 -28.47 3.95 -11.45
C TRP A 43 -27.15 4.69 -11.60
N LEU A 44 -27.05 5.93 -11.13
CA LEU A 44 -25.77 6.65 -11.11
C LEU A 44 -24.75 5.96 -10.20
N ALA A 45 -25.18 5.48 -9.04
CA ALA A 45 -24.31 4.72 -8.15
C ALA A 45 -23.92 3.36 -8.76
N VAL A 46 -24.86 2.67 -9.41
CA VAL A 46 -24.59 1.41 -10.11
C VAL A 46 -23.54 1.61 -11.22
N ILE A 47 -23.66 2.67 -12.01
CA ILE A 47 -22.74 2.93 -13.13
C ILE A 47 -21.38 3.36 -12.60
N LEU A 48 -21.32 4.34 -11.69
CA LEU A 48 -20.05 4.92 -11.23
C LEU A 48 -19.27 3.98 -10.33
N CYS A 49 -19.93 3.23 -9.48
CA CYS A 49 -19.29 2.32 -8.52
C CYS A 49 -19.41 0.85 -8.92
N GLY A 50 -20.55 0.41 -9.48
CA GLY A 50 -20.80 -0.99 -9.81
C GLY A 50 -20.03 -1.50 -11.03
N VAL A 51 -19.97 -0.69 -12.10
CA VAL A 51 -19.26 -1.11 -13.34
C VAL A 51 -17.78 -1.40 -13.08
N PRO A 52 -17.01 -0.58 -12.35
CA PRO A 52 -15.62 -0.90 -12.00
C PRO A 52 -15.48 -2.21 -11.21
N ILE A 53 -16.40 -2.48 -10.27
CA ILE A 53 -16.39 -3.71 -9.45
C ILE A 53 -16.61 -4.93 -10.33
N VAL A 54 -17.66 -4.92 -11.17
CA VAL A 54 -17.98 -6.04 -12.08
C VAL A 54 -16.82 -6.26 -13.08
N TRP A 55 -16.24 -5.20 -13.61
CA TRP A 55 -15.11 -5.30 -14.52
C TRP A 55 -13.87 -5.90 -13.84
N GLY A 56 -13.58 -5.48 -12.61
CA GLY A 56 -12.49 -6.01 -11.79
C GLY A 56 -12.68 -7.50 -11.49
N ALA A 57 -13.88 -7.88 -11.07
CA ALA A 57 -14.26 -9.26 -10.79
C ALA A 57 -14.13 -10.16 -12.03
N LEU A 58 -14.60 -9.69 -13.20
CA LEU A 58 -14.52 -10.41 -14.46
C LEU A 58 -13.07 -10.61 -14.90
N LYS A 59 -12.26 -9.56 -14.81
CA LYS A 59 -10.83 -9.62 -15.12
C LYS A 59 -10.11 -10.61 -14.19
N GLY A 60 -10.32 -10.53 -12.88
CA GLY A 60 -9.72 -11.44 -11.91
C GLY A 60 -10.11 -12.90 -12.12
N LEU A 61 -11.38 -13.15 -12.43
CA LEU A 61 -11.88 -14.48 -12.74
C LEU A 61 -11.24 -15.09 -14.00
N ILE A 62 -11.02 -14.29 -15.05
CA ILE A 62 -10.44 -14.74 -16.32
C ILE A 62 -8.92 -14.92 -16.21
N THR A 63 -8.22 -14.02 -15.50
CA THR A 63 -6.74 -14.01 -15.48
C THR A 63 -6.15 -14.88 -14.37
N GLU A 64 -6.78 -14.96 -13.22
CA GLU A 64 -6.21 -15.60 -12.03
C GLU A 64 -6.98 -16.84 -11.56
N PHE A 65 -8.16 -17.13 -12.14
CA PHE A 65 -9.08 -18.19 -11.70
C PHE A 65 -9.40 -18.11 -10.19
N ASP A 66 -9.34 -16.91 -9.62
CA ASP A 66 -9.50 -16.69 -8.19
C ASP A 66 -10.92 -16.17 -7.90
N ILE A 67 -11.68 -16.94 -7.13
CA ILE A 67 -13.04 -16.59 -6.71
C ILE A 67 -12.92 -15.68 -5.48
N LYS A 68 -12.72 -14.39 -5.72
CA LYS A 68 -12.65 -13.36 -4.69
C LYS A 68 -14.05 -12.89 -4.28
N ALA A 69 -14.11 -12.13 -3.18
CA ALA A 69 -15.33 -11.51 -2.69
C ALA A 69 -16.03 -10.64 -3.75
N ASP A 70 -15.25 -10.01 -4.66
CA ASP A 70 -15.76 -9.18 -5.76
C ASP A 70 -16.69 -9.95 -6.72
N VAL A 71 -16.45 -11.25 -6.92
CA VAL A 71 -17.33 -12.09 -7.74
C VAL A 71 -18.68 -12.26 -7.08
N LEU A 72 -18.73 -12.52 -5.75
CA LEU A 72 -19.96 -12.63 -4.99
C LEU A 72 -20.78 -11.33 -5.04
N VAL A 73 -20.10 -10.22 -4.83
CA VAL A 73 -20.71 -8.87 -4.86
C VAL A 73 -21.24 -8.56 -6.26
N SER A 74 -20.49 -8.89 -7.31
CA SER A 74 -20.93 -8.72 -8.71
C SER A 74 -22.20 -9.53 -9.02
N ILE A 75 -22.26 -10.77 -8.52
CA ILE A 75 -23.46 -11.62 -8.66
C ILE A 75 -24.65 -10.99 -7.91
N ALA A 76 -24.44 -10.55 -6.66
CA ALA A 76 -25.47 -9.92 -5.86
C ALA A 76 -26.00 -8.64 -6.52
N LEU A 77 -25.11 -7.79 -7.06
CA LEU A 77 -25.44 -6.55 -7.76
C LEU A 77 -26.27 -6.84 -9.02
N ILE A 78 -25.84 -7.77 -9.87
CA ILE A 78 -26.57 -8.16 -11.09
C ILE A 78 -27.93 -8.76 -10.72
N ALA A 79 -27.98 -9.62 -9.70
CA ALA A 79 -29.21 -10.20 -9.26
C ALA A 79 -30.20 -9.15 -8.72
N SER A 80 -29.74 -8.16 -7.94
CA SER A 80 -30.56 -7.03 -7.48
C SER A 80 -31.16 -6.26 -8.64
N LEU A 81 -30.36 -5.95 -9.68
CA LEU A 81 -30.85 -5.27 -10.88
C LEU A 81 -31.89 -6.10 -11.64
N THR A 82 -31.72 -7.44 -11.72
CA THR A 82 -32.67 -8.30 -12.45
C THR A 82 -34.04 -8.41 -11.78
N ILE A 83 -34.10 -8.25 -10.46
CA ILE A 83 -35.36 -8.23 -9.70
C ILE A 83 -35.99 -6.83 -9.58
N GLY A 84 -35.32 -5.78 -10.12
CA GLY A 84 -35.80 -4.41 -10.10
C GLY A 84 -35.52 -3.64 -8.80
N GLU A 85 -34.62 -4.16 -7.97
CA GLU A 85 -34.17 -3.52 -6.73
C GLU A 85 -32.97 -2.58 -7.01
N ASP A 86 -33.19 -1.52 -7.80
CA ASP A 86 -32.16 -0.61 -8.27
C ASP A 86 -31.43 0.10 -7.12
N PHE A 87 -32.18 0.49 -6.08
CA PHE A 87 -31.61 1.13 -4.90
C PHE A 87 -30.65 0.18 -4.15
N ALA A 88 -31.06 -1.07 -3.93
CA ALA A 88 -30.20 -2.07 -3.26
C ALA A 88 -28.93 -2.35 -4.06
N ALA A 89 -29.01 -2.41 -5.39
CA ALA A 89 -27.85 -2.56 -6.26
C ALA A 89 -26.90 -1.38 -6.13
N GLY A 90 -27.41 -0.15 -6.14
CA GLY A 90 -26.63 1.09 -5.96
C GLY A 90 -25.95 1.16 -4.58
N GLU A 91 -26.68 0.77 -3.52
CA GLU A 91 -26.16 0.72 -2.15
C GLU A 91 -25.01 -0.28 -2.01
N ILE A 92 -25.15 -1.49 -2.54
CA ILE A 92 -24.10 -2.50 -2.56
C ILE A 92 -22.84 -1.95 -3.25
N ALA A 93 -23.00 -1.37 -4.45
CA ALA A 93 -21.90 -0.80 -5.20
C ALA A 93 -21.20 0.35 -4.45
N PHE A 94 -21.96 1.23 -3.83
CA PHE A 94 -21.47 2.35 -3.05
C PHE A 94 -20.66 1.92 -1.82
N ILE A 95 -21.22 0.99 -1.02
CA ILE A 95 -20.55 0.48 0.19
C ILE A 95 -19.23 -0.21 -0.17
N MET A 96 -19.22 -1.01 -1.23
CA MET A 96 -18.01 -1.71 -1.68
C MET A 96 -16.94 -0.75 -2.17
N GLN A 97 -17.31 0.26 -2.96
CA GLN A 97 -16.36 1.27 -3.44
C GLN A 97 -15.81 2.13 -2.30
N LEU A 98 -16.64 2.45 -1.30
CA LEU A 98 -16.21 3.14 -0.10
C LEU A 98 -15.21 2.30 0.70
N GLY A 99 -15.47 0.99 0.84
CA GLY A 99 -14.56 0.05 1.48
C GLY A 99 -13.21 0.00 0.78
N SER A 100 -13.20 -0.14 -0.54
CA SER A 100 -11.98 -0.15 -1.37
C SER A 100 -11.17 1.15 -1.23
N LEU A 101 -11.83 2.31 -1.25
CA LEU A 101 -11.15 3.60 -1.03
C LEU A 101 -10.48 3.69 0.35
N LEU A 102 -11.16 3.23 1.41
CA LEU A 102 -10.61 3.23 2.77
C LEU A 102 -9.40 2.28 2.89
N GLU A 103 -9.47 1.14 2.23
CA GLU A 103 -8.35 0.19 2.16
C GLU A 103 -7.15 0.81 1.46
N GLU A 104 -7.32 1.29 0.24
CA GLU A 104 -6.24 1.92 -0.55
C GLU A 104 -5.60 3.09 0.21
N ALA A 105 -6.42 3.95 0.84
CA ALA A 105 -5.94 5.07 1.63
C ALA A 105 -5.15 4.61 2.88
N THR A 106 -5.54 3.49 3.49
CA THR A 106 -4.85 2.93 4.66
C THR A 106 -3.52 2.31 4.25
N VAL A 107 -3.50 1.52 3.17
CA VAL A 107 -2.29 0.92 2.60
C VAL A 107 -1.31 2.01 2.12
N ALA A 108 -1.79 3.04 1.42
CA ALA A 108 -0.97 4.16 0.98
C ALA A 108 -0.31 4.89 2.16
N ARG A 109 -1.03 5.04 3.29
CA ARG A 109 -0.48 5.66 4.50
C ARG A 109 0.60 4.80 5.17
N ALA A 110 0.41 3.49 5.19
CA ALA A 110 1.41 2.56 5.70
C ALA A 110 2.68 2.60 4.83
N ARG A 111 2.53 2.62 3.49
CA ARG A 111 3.64 2.71 2.53
C ARG A 111 4.39 4.04 2.56
N ALA A 112 3.75 5.15 2.93
CA ALA A 112 4.41 6.45 3.05
C ALA A 112 5.56 6.47 4.08
N GLY A 113 5.56 5.56 5.06
CA GLY A 113 6.68 5.33 5.97
C GLY A 113 7.91 4.75 5.26
N ILE A 114 7.69 3.83 4.34
CA ILE A 114 8.72 3.16 3.53
C ILE A 114 9.33 4.14 2.52
N GLU A 115 8.48 4.97 1.88
CA GLU A 115 8.93 5.97 0.91
C GLU A 115 9.90 7.01 1.52
N LYS A 116 9.74 7.31 2.81
CA LYS A 116 10.70 8.17 3.52
C LYS A 116 12.09 7.55 3.60
N LEU A 117 12.20 6.23 3.77
CA LEU A 117 13.50 5.53 3.77
C LEU A 117 14.15 5.58 2.39
N VAL A 118 13.37 5.45 1.32
CA VAL A 118 13.88 5.56 -0.06
C VAL A 118 14.44 6.96 -0.34
N ARG A 119 13.82 8.01 0.21
CA ARG A 119 14.29 9.40 0.08
C ARG A 119 15.60 9.68 0.80
N LEU A 120 16.03 8.82 1.72
CA LEU A 120 17.33 8.92 2.40
C LEU A 120 18.49 8.41 1.54
N SER A 121 18.21 7.71 0.45
CA SER A 121 19.23 7.31 -0.52
C SER A 121 19.78 8.54 -1.23
N PRO A 122 21.08 8.81 -1.17
CA PRO A 122 21.69 9.97 -1.84
C PRO A 122 21.55 9.82 -3.36
N ARG A 123 21.35 10.95 -4.03
CA ARG A 123 21.26 10.98 -5.51
C ARG A 123 22.60 11.20 -6.18
N THR A 124 23.52 11.86 -5.47
CA THR A 124 24.85 12.23 -5.97
C THR A 124 25.93 11.81 -4.99
N ALA A 125 27.13 11.62 -5.50
CA ALA A 125 28.35 11.36 -4.72
C ALA A 125 29.50 12.25 -5.26
N ARG A 126 30.42 12.64 -4.38
CA ARG A 126 31.64 13.35 -4.75
C ARG A 126 32.78 12.35 -4.85
N ARG A 127 33.21 12.05 -6.05
CA ARG A 127 34.35 11.14 -6.30
C ARG A 127 35.63 11.96 -6.46
N ILE A 128 36.71 11.47 -5.91
CA ILE A 128 38.04 12.04 -6.06
C ILE A 128 38.80 11.24 -7.12
N VAL A 129 39.18 11.91 -8.22
CA VAL A 129 40.01 11.34 -9.28
C VAL A 129 41.17 12.27 -9.54
N ASP A 130 42.39 11.77 -9.44
CA ASP A 130 43.64 12.56 -9.63
C ASP A 130 43.69 13.85 -8.80
N GLY A 131 43.17 13.79 -7.56
CA GLY A 131 43.12 14.91 -6.63
C GLY A 131 42.06 16.00 -6.94
N LYS A 132 41.16 15.73 -7.89
CA LYS A 132 40.04 16.61 -8.23
C LYS A 132 38.71 15.99 -7.83
N GLU A 133 37.82 16.80 -7.29
CA GLU A 133 36.45 16.38 -6.99
C GLU A 133 35.57 16.42 -8.24
N GLU A 134 34.86 15.34 -8.45
CA GLU A 134 33.84 15.18 -9.51
C GLU A 134 32.53 14.77 -8.88
N ILE A 135 31.43 15.48 -9.20
CA ILE A 135 30.09 15.11 -8.76
C ILE A 135 29.53 14.11 -9.77
N ILE A 136 29.26 12.90 -9.30
CA ILE A 136 28.67 11.83 -10.08
C ILE A 136 27.32 11.41 -9.49
N ARG A 137 26.53 10.62 -10.22
CA ARG A 137 25.33 9.98 -9.66
C ARG A 137 25.77 8.92 -8.66
N ALA A 138 25.04 8.78 -7.56
CA ALA A 138 25.34 7.73 -6.56
C ALA A 138 25.28 6.31 -7.14
N GLU A 139 24.49 6.12 -8.21
CA GLU A 139 24.41 4.84 -8.95
C GLU A 139 25.68 4.51 -9.73
N ASP A 140 26.48 5.52 -10.09
CA ASP A 140 27.71 5.37 -10.88
C ASP A 140 28.95 5.12 -10.00
N VAL A 141 28.80 5.16 -8.67
CA VAL A 141 29.88 4.85 -7.71
C VAL A 141 30.29 3.37 -7.85
N ARG A 142 31.58 3.14 -7.94
CA ARG A 142 32.17 1.79 -8.07
C ARG A 142 32.94 1.40 -6.82
N LYS A 143 33.03 0.10 -6.59
CA LYS A 143 33.85 -0.43 -5.51
C LYS A 143 35.32 -0.02 -5.70
N GLY A 144 35.89 0.57 -4.65
CA GLY A 144 37.25 1.10 -4.65
C GLY A 144 37.35 2.59 -4.91
N ASP A 145 36.29 3.27 -5.37
CA ASP A 145 36.28 4.73 -5.54
C ASP A 145 36.57 5.44 -4.21
N ILE A 146 37.34 6.52 -4.28
CA ILE A 146 37.53 7.43 -3.16
C ILE A 146 36.46 8.51 -3.25
N LEU A 147 35.69 8.64 -2.18
CA LEU A 147 34.56 9.58 -2.08
C LEU A 147 34.82 10.59 -0.97
N CYS A 148 34.54 11.84 -1.23
CA CYS A 148 34.53 12.90 -0.23
C CYS A 148 33.10 13.12 0.26
N VAL A 149 32.89 13.21 1.57
CA VAL A 149 31.59 13.45 2.19
C VAL A 149 31.68 14.70 3.07
N LEU A 150 30.89 15.71 2.72
CA LEU A 150 30.83 16.99 3.43
C LEU A 150 29.80 16.95 4.57
N PRO A 151 29.89 17.90 5.54
CA PRO A 151 28.87 18.03 6.59
C PRO A 151 27.49 18.25 6.01
N GLY A 152 26.49 17.51 6.55
CA GLY A 152 25.11 17.53 6.09
C GLY A 152 24.81 16.61 4.91
N GLU A 153 25.83 16.00 4.29
CA GLU A 153 25.62 15.05 3.18
C GLU A 153 25.31 13.64 3.70
N THR A 154 24.50 12.92 2.93
CA THR A 154 24.24 11.49 3.17
C THR A 154 25.36 10.67 2.55
N ILE A 155 25.87 9.68 3.27
CA ILE A 155 26.95 8.79 2.83
C ILE A 155 26.44 7.90 1.67
N PRO A 156 27.11 7.95 0.50
CA PRO A 156 26.55 7.34 -0.73
C PRO A 156 26.78 5.83 -0.85
N ALA A 157 27.76 5.28 -0.16
CA ALA A 157 28.11 3.86 -0.23
C ALA A 157 28.60 3.36 1.13
N ASP A 158 28.61 2.06 1.35
CA ASP A 158 29.31 1.50 2.52
C ASP A 158 30.82 1.51 2.24
N GLY A 159 31.61 1.89 3.23
CA GLY A 159 33.04 1.97 3.06
C GLY A 159 33.81 2.19 4.35
N VAL A 160 35.10 2.48 4.20
CA VAL A 160 36.01 2.76 5.30
C VAL A 160 36.60 4.16 5.11
N ILE A 161 36.64 4.94 6.18
CA ILE A 161 37.27 6.25 6.21
C ILE A 161 38.76 6.11 5.94
N THR A 162 39.28 6.83 4.96
CA THR A 162 40.71 6.84 4.61
C THR A 162 41.42 8.05 5.20
N MET A 163 40.71 9.19 5.31
CA MET A 163 41.26 10.42 5.83
C MET A 163 40.16 11.29 6.44
N GLY A 164 40.47 12.01 7.52
CA GLY A 164 39.54 12.93 8.20
C GLY A 164 38.91 12.33 9.44
N GLU A 165 38.14 13.19 10.13
CA GLU A 165 37.36 12.88 11.32
C GLU A 165 35.95 13.39 11.12
N THR A 166 34.96 12.65 11.63
CA THR A 166 33.54 12.97 11.41
C THR A 166 32.69 12.51 12.58
N SER A 167 31.52 13.09 12.72
CA SER A 167 30.46 12.59 13.59
C SER A 167 29.26 12.21 12.71
N VAL A 168 28.88 10.93 12.71
CA VAL A 168 27.87 10.35 11.82
C VAL A 168 26.60 10.05 12.56
N ASN A 169 25.48 10.57 12.10
CA ASN A 169 24.16 10.19 12.57
C ASN A 169 23.74 8.87 11.90
N GLN A 170 23.67 7.82 12.69
CA GLN A 170 23.29 6.46 12.26
C GLN A 170 21.85 6.09 12.66
N ALA A 171 21.04 7.05 13.12
CA ALA A 171 19.68 6.80 13.62
C ALA A 171 18.80 6.02 12.64
N VAL A 172 19.00 6.21 11.33
CA VAL A 172 18.29 5.48 10.28
C VAL A 172 18.58 3.99 10.31
N MET A 173 19.80 3.59 10.74
CA MET A 173 20.27 2.20 10.73
C MET A 173 20.13 1.55 12.12
N THR A 174 20.43 2.28 13.17
CA THR A 174 20.52 1.75 14.55
C THR A 174 19.32 2.15 15.41
N GLY A 175 18.57 3.18 15.02
CA GLY A 175 17.53 3.79 15.85
C GLY A 175 18.06 4.72 16.94
N GLU A 176 19.38 4.80 17.15
CA GLU A 176 19.99 5.65 18.16
C GLU A 176 20.17 7.08 17.63
N PRO A 177 19.59 8.10 18.29
CA PRO A 177 19.63 9.48 17.79
C PRO A 177 20.97 10.19 18.00
N LEU A 178 21.86 9.65 18.85
CA LEU A 178 23.14 10.26 19.13
C LEU A 178 24.13 9.97 18.01
N PRO A 179 24.78 11.00 17.46
CA PRO A 179 25.86 10.81 16.48
C PRO A 179 27.04 10.05 17.07
N VAL A 180 27.71 9.28 16.25
CA VAL A 180 28.90 8.50 16.62
C VAL A 180 30.11 9.09 15.95
N ASP A 181 31.14 9.37 16.73
CA ASP A 181 32.40 9.86 16.21
C ASP A 181 33.16 8.75 15.48
N LYS A 182 33.71 9.08 14.31
CA LYS A 182 34.40 8.20 13.40
C LYS A 182 35.69 8.83 12.90
N THR A 183 36.73 8.01 12.79
CA THR A 183 38.07 8.39 12.37
C THR A 183 38.58 7.51 11.24
N ALA A 184 39.77 7.82 10.72
CA ALA A 184 40.40 6.99 9.69
C ALA A 184 40.54 5.54 10.15
N GLY A 185 40.09 4.58 9.33
CA GLY A 185 40.02 3.16 9.61
C GLY A 185 38.62 2.67 10.05
N ASP A 186 37.71 3.55 10.42
CA ASP A 186 36.35 3.19 10.83
C ASP A 186 35.44 2.92 9.62
N GLU A 187 34.51 1.99 9.80
CA GLU A 187 33.48 1.72 8.80
C GLU A 187 32.33 2.73 8.88
N VAL A 188 31.82 3.12 7.71
CA VAL A 188 30.64 3.95 7.54
C VAL A 188 29.64 3.27 6.62
N ALA A 189 28.35 3.48 6.89
CA ALA A 189 27.25 2.86 6.16
C ALA A 189 26.52 3.85 5.28
N SER A 190 26.12 3.42 4.10
CA SER A 190 25.28 4.20 3.18
C SER A 190 23.93 4.56 3.81
N GLY A 191 23.44 5.77 3.49
CA GLY A 191 22.18 6.27 4.03
C GLY A 191 22.28 6.93 5.40
N THR A 192 23.44 6.86 6.07
CA THR A 192 23.72 7.64 7.29
C THR A 192 24.16 9.05 6.93
N VAL A 193 24.03 10.01 7.85
CA VAL A 193 24.29 11.44 7.58
C VAL A 193 25.52 11.90 8.31
N ASN A 194 26.46 12.48 7.57
CA ASN A 194 27.60 13.17 8.14
C ASN A 194 27.13 14.47 8.82
N GLN A 195 27.35 14.62 10.12
CA GLN A 195 26.92 15.82 10.85
C GLN A 195 28.03 16.88 10.95
N PHE A 196 29.24 16.45 11.26
CA PHE A 196 30.37 17.37 11.48
C PHE A 196 31.64 16.82 10.84
N GLY A 197 32.50 17.72 10.41
CA GLY A 197 33.73 17.38 9.74
C GLY A 197 33.52 16.94 8.29
N SER A 198 34.60 16.89 7.54
CA SER A 198 34.65 16.33 6.20
C SER A 198 35.62 15.16 6.20
N PHE A 199 35.30 14.11 5.47
CA PHE A 199 36.15 12.93 5.41
C PHE A 199 36.19 12.34 4.01
N GLU A 200 37.26 11.64 3.74
CA GLU A 200 37.40 10.78 2.56
C GLU A 200 37.18 9.32 2.94
N MET A 201 36.49 8.59 2.09
CA MET A 201 36.22 7.18 2.30
C MET A 201 36.49 6.36 1.03
N ARG A 202 36.86 5.11 1.20
CA ARG A 202 36.91 4.14 0.11
C ARG A 202 35.64 3.30 0.08
N ALA A 203 34.94 3.33 -1.04
CA ALA A 203 33.72 2.55 -1.24
C ALA A 203 34.01 1.05 -1.29
N LEU A 204 33.32 0.27 -0.45
CA LEU A 204 33.45 -1.20 -0.37
C LEU A 204 32.22 -1.92 -0.92
N LYS A 205 31.00 -1.44 -0.60
CA LYS A 205 29.73 -1.98 -1.10
C LYS A 205 28.94 -0.86 -1.71
N VAL A 206 28.51 -1.05 -2.95
CA VAL A 206 27.90 -0.01 -3.79
C VAL A 206 26.60 -0.51 -4.40
N GLY A 207 25.75 0.39 -4.86
CA GLY A 207 24.51 0.06 -5.54
C GLY A 207 23.62 -0.85 -4.69
N GLU A 208 23.21 -1.98 -5.27
CA GLU A 208 22.31 -2.94 -4.61
C GLU A 208 22.89 -3.64 -3.38
N ASP A 209 24.22 -3.71 -3.26
CA ASP A 209 24.90 -4.34 -2.13
C ASP A 209 25.10 -3.40 -0.94
N SER A 210 24.77 -2.13 -1.10
CA SER A 210 24.87 -1.14 -0.03
C SER A 210 23.86 -1.38 1.09
N SER A 211 24.19 -0.96 2.31
CA SER A 211 23.35 -1.17 3.50
C SER A 211 21.97 -0.57 3.36
N ILE A 212 21.86 0.66 2.79
CA ILE A 212 20.58 1.30 2.58
C ILE A 212 19.71 0.55 1.56
N GLN A 213 20.30 0.04 0.46
CA GLN A 213 19.56 -0.72 -0.54
C GLN A 213 19.12 -2.09 -0.03
N ARG A 214 19.95 -2.74 0.77
CA ARG A 214 19.56 -3.98 1.47
C ARG A 214 18.39 -3.74 2.43
N MET A 215 18.41 -2.62 3.17
CA MET A 215 17.32 -2.23 4.06
C MET A 215 16.05 -1.98 3.27
N ILE A 216 16.10 -1.20 2.19
CA ILE A 216 14.96 -0.91 1.32
C ILE A 216 14.37 -2.23 0.76
N ARG A 217 15.22 -3.14 0.27
CA ARG A 217 14.77 -4.46 -0.21
C ARG A 217 14.11 -5.31 0.88
N LEU A 218 14.67 -5.33 2.09
CA LEU A 218 14.06 -6.03 3.21
C LEU A 218 12.65 -5.50 3.53
N VAL A 219 12.48 -4.18 3.54
CA VAL A 219 11.18 -3.57 3.78
C VAL A 219 10.22 -3.83 2.62
N GLN A 220 10.67 -3.74 1.37
CA GLN A 220 9.85 -4.06 0.19
C GLN A 220 9.49 -5.55 0.11
N SER A 221 10.38 -6.45 0.51
CA SER A 221 10.09 -7.89 0.55
C SER A 221 9.10 -8.25 1.66
N ALA A 222 9.11 -7.52 2.77
CA ALA A 222 8.09 -7.66 3.81
C ALA A 222 6.70 -7.21 3.32
N ASP A 223 6.65 -6.20 2.43
CA ASP A 223 5.41 -5.74 1.78
C ASP A 223 4.92 -6.72 0.70
N ALA A 224 5.83 -7.36 -0.04
CA ALA A 224 5.51 -8.30 -1.12
C ALA A 224 5.19 -9.73 -0.62
N GLY A 225 5.68 -10.11 0.56
CA GLY A 225 5.36 -11.38 1.20
C GLY A 225 3.97 -11.32 1.80
N LYS A 226 2.95 -11.90 1.12
CA LYS A 226 1.67 -12.13 1.78
C LYS A 226 1.93 -12.92 3.05
N ALA A 227 1.73 -12.29 4.22
CA ALA A 227 1.81 -12.98 5.49
C ALA A 227 0.93 -14.24 5.45
N LYS A 228 1.36 -15.34 6.05
CA LYS A 228 0.59 -16.60 6.06
C LYS A 228 -0.83 -16.41 6.54
N ILE A 229 -1.02 -15.47 7.47
CA ILE A 229 -2.33 -15.11 8.00
C ILE A 229 -3.25 -14.51 6.92
N VAL A 230 -2.70 -13.73 5.97
CA VAL A 230 -3.46 -13.17 4.83
C VAL A 230 -3.90 -14.31 3.91
N CYS A 231 -2.99 -15.24 3.57
CA CYS A 231 -3.33 -16.41 2.76
C CYS A 231 -4.38 -17.31 3.44
N LEU A 232 -4.35 -17.40 4.78
CA LEU A 232 -5.35 -18.12 5.54
C LEU A 232 -6.71 -17.42 5.49
N ALA A 233 -6.74 -16.10 5.66
CA ALA A 233 -7.96 -15.30 5.56
C ALA A 233 -8.59 -15.40 4.16
N ASP A 234 -7.78 -15.33 3.08
CA ASP A 234 -8.24 -15.49 1.70
C ASP A 234 -8.88 -16.87 1.47
N ARG A 235 -8.27 -17.94 2.03
CA ARG A 235 -8.84 -19.30 1.96
C ARG A 235 -10.18 -19.40 2.70
N TRP A 236 -10.30 -18.83 3.88
CA TRP A 236 -11.55 -18.80 4.61
C TRP A 236 -12.62 -17.95 3.90
N ALA A 237 -12.23 -16.83 3.29
CA ALA A 237 -13.12 -16.00 2.49
C ALA A 237 -13.70 -16.81 1.31
N THR A 238 -12.87 -17.59 0.61
CA THR A 238 -13.35 -18.48 -0.49
C THR A 238 -14.39 -19.49 0.01
N TRP A 239 -14.15 -20.11 1.19
CA TRP A 239 -15.13 -21.03 1.78
C TRP A 239 -16.45 -20.34 2.13
N ILE A 240 -16.39 -19.11 2.68
CA ILE A 240 -17.58 -18.30 2.98
C ILE A 240 -18.35 -18.01 1.70
N VAL A 241 -17.68 -17.64 0.61
CA VAL A 241 -18.31 -17.40 -0.70
C VAL A 241 -19.04 -18.65 -1.21
N VAL A 242 -18.40 -19.83 -1.15
CA VAL A 242 -19.05 -21.09 -1.56
C VAL A 242 -20.27 -21.41 -0.70
N MET A 243 -20.17 -21.22 0.62
CA MET A 243 -21.30 -21.39 1.53
C MET A 243 -22.43 -20.39 1.24
N ALA A 244 -22.09 -19.13 1.00
CA ALA A 244 -23.05 -18.08 0.66
C ALA A 244 -23.84 -18.44 -0.61
N LEU A 245 -23.14 -18.81 -1.68
CA LEU A 245 -23.76 -19.22 -2.94
C LEU A 245 -24.68 -20.43 -2.75
N THR A 246 -24.22 -21.47 -2.02
CA THR A 246 -25.01 -22.66 -1.75
C THR A 246 -26.26 -22.33 -0.94
N THR A 247 -26.10 -21.51 0.12
CA THR A 247 -27.22 -21.11 0.99
C THR A 247 -28.21 -20.23 0.23
N ALA A 248 -27.75 -19.33 -0.62
CA ALA A 248 -28.61 -18.48 -1.45
C ALA A 248 -29.47 -19.32 -2.42
N VAL A 249 -28.85 -20.30 -3.12
CA VAL A 249 -29.57 -21.21 -4.02
C VAL A 249 -30.62 -22.04 -3.27
N VAL A 250 -30.24 -22.63 -2.12
CA VAL A 250 -31.14 -23.39 -1.28
C VAL A 250 -32.30 -22.52 -0.76
N THR A 251 -32.01 -21.31 -0.28
CA THR A 251 -33.03 -20.39 0.21
C THR A 251 -34.00 -20.00 -0.92
N GLY A 252 -33.48 -19.65 -2.09
CA GLY A 252 -34.30 -19.30 -3.25
C GLY A 252 -35.19 -20.46 -3.68
N TYR A 253 -34.67 -21.70 -3.68
CA TYR A 253 -35.43 -22.89 -4.03
C TYR A 253 -36.55 -23.22 -3.01
N ILE A 254 -36.23 -23.15 -1.70
CA ILE A 254 -37.21 -23.46 -0.64
C ILE A 254 -38.29 -22.39 -0.54
N THR A 255 -37.91 -21.13 -0.64
CA THR A 255 -38.87 -20.03 -0.45
C THR A 255 -39.61 -19.60 -1.72
N GLY A 256 -39.03 -19.92 -2.90
CA GLY A 256 -39.52 -19.43 -4.18
C GLY A 256 -39.32 -17.92 -4.41
N GLU A 257 -38.67 -17.23 -3.48
CA GLU A 257 -38.47 -15.79 -3.51
C GLU A 257 -37.00 -15.45 -3.80
N VAL A 258 -36.73 -14.89 -4.97
CA VAL A 258 -35.36 -14.52 -5.40
C VAL A 258 -34.73 -13.45 -4.50
N ILE A 259 -35.55 -12.54 -3.98
CA ILE A 259 -35.10 -11.47 -3.08
C ILE A 259 -34.42 -12.02 -1.81
N ARG A 260 -34.92 -13.14 -1.27
CA ARG A 260 -34.29 -13.75 -0.09
C ARG A 260 -32.95 -14.38 -0.41
N ALA A 261 -32.82 -14.95 -1.62
CA ALA A 261 -31.52 -15.46 -2.08
C ALA A 261 -30.50 -14.34 -2.24
N VAL A 262 -30.91 -13.22 -2.82
CA VAL A 262 -30.05 -12.03 -2.97
C VAL A 262 -29.65 -11.46 -1.61
N THR A 263 -30.59 -11.35 -0.66
CA THR A 263 -30.30 -10.91 0.72
C THR A 263 -29.24 -11.79 1.38
N VAL A 264 -29.31 -13.09 1.20
CA VAL A 264 -28.28 -14.01 1.72
C VAL A 264 -26.93 -13.70 1.12
N LEU A 265 -26.80 -13.46 -0.19
CA LEU A 265 -25.51 -13.12 -0.84
C LEU A 265 -24.92 -11.84 -0.27
N VAL A 266 -25.75 -10.82 -0.04
CA VAL A 266 -25.31 -9.51 0.51
C VAL A 266 -24.81 -9.65 1.96
N VAL A 267 -25.58 -10.35 2.80
CA VAL A 267 -25.25 -10.52 4.24
C VAL A 267 -24.00 -11.38 4.44
N PHE A 268 -23.75 -12.37 3.60
CA PHE A 268 -22.58 -13.24 3.67
C PHE A 268 -21.33 -12.67 3.02
N CYS A 269 -21.29 -11.36 2.70
CA CYS A 269 -20.07 -10.74 2.19
C CYS A 269 -18.92 -10.85 3.20
N PRO A 270 -17.78 -11.50 2.87
CA PRO A 270 -16.62 -11.59 3.76
C PRO A 270 -15.75 -10.33 3.71
N CYS A 271 -16.29 -9.20 3.27
CA CYS A 271 -15.55 -7.97 2.97
C CYS A 271 -14.72 -7.48 4.17
N ALA A 272 -15.31 -7.52 5.37
CA ALA A 272 -14.61 -7.11 6.59
C ALA A 272 -13.41 -8.02 6.91
N LEU A 273 -13.50 -9.32 6.66
CA LEU A 273 -12.42 -10.28 6.93
C LEU A 273 -11.26 -10.07 5.96
N VAL A 274 -11.56 -9.88 4.68
CA VAL A 274 -10.55 -9.66 3.63
C VAL A 274 -9.82 -8.34 3.83
N LEU A 275 -10.53 -7.28 4.27
CA LEU A 275 -9.96 -5.95 4.51
C LEU A 275 -9.18 -5.85 5.83
N ALA A 276 -9.67 -6.47 6.90
CA ALA A 276 -9.09 -6.30 8.24
C ALA A 276 -7.68 -6.88 8.34
N THR A 277 -7.42 -8.04 7.72
CA THR A 277 -6.16 -8.77 7.89
C THR A 277 -4.97 -8.03 7.27
N PRO A 278 -4.97 -7.64 5.96
CA PRO A 278 -3.87 -6.87 5.37
C PRO A 278 -3.68 -5.53 6.07
N THR A 279 -4.78 -4.87 6.42
CA THR A 279 -4.76 -3.55 7.08
C THR A 279 -4.10 -3.62 8.46
N ALA A 280 -4.42 -4.64 9.26
CA ALA A 280 -3.82 -4.84 10.58
C ALA A 280 -2.31 -5.13 10.48
N VAL A 281 -1.90 -6.01 9.56
CA VAL A 281 -0.48 -6.34 9.32
C VAL A 281 0.29 -5.10 8.89
N MET A 282 -0.23 -4.33 7.91
CA MET A 282 0.43 -3.11 7.43
C MET A 282 0.50 -2.03 8.50
N ALA A 283 -0.55 -1.87 9.33
CA ALA A 283 -0.54 -0.94 10.45
C ALA A 283 0.50 -1.33 11.51
N ALA A 284 0.64 -2.62 11.81
CA ALA A 284 1.62 -3.14 12.75
C ALA A 284 3.06 -2.96 12.25
N ILE A 285 3.34 -3.29 10.97
CA ILE A 285 4.65 -3.04 10.33
C ILE A 285 4.97 -1.53 10.35
N GLY A 286 4.02 -0.69 9.96
CA GLY A 286 4.22 0.76 9.95
C GLY A 286 4.45 1.35 11.35
N ASN A 287 3.83 0.80 12.38
CA ASN A 287 4.06 1.20 13.76
C ASN A 287 5.43 0.73 14.28
N ALA A 288 5.80 -0.52 14.02
CA ALA A 288 7.12 -1.06 14.37
C ALA A 288 8.26 -0.25 13.72
N ALA A 289 8.13 0.08 12.44
CA ALA A 289 9.11 0.89 11.71
C ALA A 289 9.28 2.30 12.31
N ARG A 290 8.21 2.91 12.84
CA ARG A 290 8.29 4.21 13.53
C ARG A 290 9.08 4.17 14.83
N HIS A 291 9.13 2.99 15.48
CA HIS A 291 9.88 2.77 16.71
C HIS A 291 11.27 2.16 16.45
N GLY A 292 11.74 2.16 15.20
CA GLY A 292 13.07 1.67 14.84
C GLY A 292 13.16 0.15 14.69
N PHE A 293 12.04 -0.59 14.74
CA PHE A 293 12.02 -2.03 14.54
C PHE A 293 11.73 -2.35 13.07
N LEU A 294 12.67 -3.04 12.43
CA LEU A 294 12.48 -3.58 11.07
C LEU A 294 11.88 -4.98 11.16
N VAL A 295 10.62 -5.10 10.75
CA VAL A 295 9.91 -6.37 10.71
C VAL A 295 10.20 -7.04 9.38
N ARG A 296 10.77 -8.24 9.41
CA ARG A 296 11.20 -8.99 8.23
C ARG A 296 10.06 -9.78 7.57
N GLU A 297 9.10 -10.21 8.37
CA GLU A 297 7.94 -10.99 7.91
C GLU A 297 6.70 -10.56 8.71
N GLY A 298 5.56 -10.41 8.03
CA GLY A 298 4.30 -10.04 8.69
C GLY A 298 3.81 -11.05 9.72
N ASP A 299 4.31 -12.30 9.66
CA ASP A 299 3.98 -13.36 10.63
C ASP A 299 4.73 -13.21 11.96
N ALA A 300 5.70 -12.28 12.06
CA ALA A 300 6.45 -12.03 13.29
C ALA A 300 5.75 -11.03 14.23
N LEU A 301 4.61 -10.48 13.82
CA LEU A 301 3.77 -9.55 14.53
C LEU A 301 2.51 -10.23 15.04
#